data_59cdaa354608185ff79f90b21cf676c8
#
_entry.id   59cdaa354608185ff79f90b21cf676c8
#
_cell.length_a   1.000
_cell.length_b   1.000
_cell.length_c   1.000
_cell.angle_alpha   90.00
_cell.angle_beta   90.00
_cell.angle_gamma   90.00
#
_symmetry.space_group_name_H-M   'P 1'
#
loop_
_entity.id
_entity.type
_entity.pdbx_description
1 polymer ?
#
loop_
_entity_poly.entity_id
_entity_poly.type
_entity_poly.pdbx_seq_one_letter_code
_entity_poly.pdbx_strand_id
1 'polypeptide(L)'
;MKPTNMLLGLAPWVLFSMIAEHIGAGAVGLAALAACLGSLVLTVRGTLHGGLKLIDAAGVLTFGALAAVGFASGHQVRTLLVDYGRGGSALVLAAVMLVSAFTVPFTEQYARAGVDRRYWASPVFRALNRRISLLWSAVILVMALCHLSAGALQASGHGDTGNLLLNWVIPVLLILGGLKRSQQIATDAGVGATAGGRA
;
A
#
# COMPACT_ATOMS: atom_id res chain seq x y z
N MET A 1 -7.50 -11.44 -11.93
CA MET A 1 -6.82 -10.20 -11.48
C MET A 1 -5.32 -10.42 -11.59
N LYS A 2 -4.57 -9.53 -12.26
CA LYS A 2 -3.10 -9.63 -12.24
C LYS A 2 -2.62 -8.95 -10.94
N PRO A 3 -2.16 -9.70 -9.92
CA PRO A 3 -1.75 -9.15 -8.63
C PRO A 3 -0.58 -8.15 -8.76
N THR A 4 0.20 -8.29 -9.82
CA THR A 4 1.32 -7.39 -10.16
C THR A 4 0.91 -5.92 -10.28
N ASN A 5 -0.25 -5.62 -10.87
CA ASN A 5 -0.70 -4.23 -11.03
C ASN A 5 -1.08 -3.56 -9.71
N MET A 6 -1.59 -4.34 -8.74
CA MET A 6 -1.88 -3.85 -7.39
C MET A 6 -0.58 -3.61 -6.60
N LEU A 7 0.37 -4.54 -6.72
CA LEU A 7 1.67 -4.41 -6.05
C LEU A 7 2.48 -3.23 -6.58
N LEU A 8 2.37 -2.90 -7.88
CA LEU A 8 3.00 -1.70 -8.45
C LEU A 8 2.50 -0.41 -7.79
N GLY A 9 1.22 -0.34 -7.40
CA GLY A 9 0.69 0.80 -6.64
C GLY A 9 1.31 0.96 -5.25
N LEU A 10 1.89 -0.12 -4.69
CA LEU A 10 2.62 -0.07 -3.41
C LEU A 10 4.10 0.30 -3.56
N ALA A 11 4.64 0.34 -4.80
CA ALA A 11 6.05 0.64 -5.04
C ALA A 11 6.51 1.99 -4.43
N PRO A 12 5.75 3.10 -4.48
CA PRO A 12 6.14 4.35 -3.85
C PRO A 12 6.32 4.24 -2.33
N TRP A 13 5.51 3.41 -1.64
CA TRP A 13 5.66 3.15 -0.19
C TRP A 13 6.96 2.42 0.12
N VAL A 14 7.31 1.41 -0.68
CA VAL A 14 8.59 0.70 -0.57
C VAL A 14 9.75 1.66 -0.85
N LEU A 15 9.64 2.46 -1.91
CA LEU A 15 10.65 3.44 -2.29
C LEU A 15 10.92 4.45 -1.17
N PHE A 16 9.87 5.04 -0.59
CA PHE A 16 9.99 5.94 0.56
C PHE A 16 10.73 5.25 1.71
N SER A 17 10.31 4.03 2.04
CA SER A 17 10.88 3.24 3.12
C SER A 17 12.37 2.99 2.94
N MET A 18 12.78 2.55 1.76
CA MET A 18 14.18 2.27 1.44
C MET A 18 15.05 3.53 1.50
N ILE A 19 14.57 4.64 0.91
CA ILE A 19 15.35 5.88 0.87
C ILE A 19 15.45 6.49 2.28
N ALA A 20 14.33 6.59 3.01
CA ALA A 20 14.31 7.19 4.35
C ALA A 20 15.24 6.46 5.33
N GLU A 21 15.31 5.12 5.25
CA GLU A 21 16.17 4.30 6.10
C GLU A 21 17.68 4.55 5.84
N HIS A 22 18.07 4.80 4.59
CA HIS A 22 19.49 4.92 4.21
C HIS A 22 20.05 6.34 4.27
N ILE A 23 19.21 7.35 4.09
CA ILE A 23 19.69 8.75 3.93
C ILE A 23 19.55 9.58 5.23
N GLY A 24 18.72 9.12 6.16
CA GLY A 24 18.51 9.77 7.45
C GLY A 24 17.71 11.10 7.38
N ALA A 25 17.69 11.82 8.52
CA ALA A 25 16.81 12.96 8.73
C ALA A 25 17.06 14.15 7.79
N GLY A 26 18.29 14.33 7.31
CA GLY A 26 18.64 15.43 6.40
C GLY A 26 17.93 15.37 5.05
N ALA A 27 17.58 14.18 4.60
CA ALA A 27 17.02 13.95 3.26
C ALA A 27 15.62 13.32 3.25
N VAL A 28 14.95 13.24 4.42
CA VAL A 28 13.60 12.63 4.50
C VAL A 28 12.58 13.32 3.60
N GLY A 29 12.69 14.65 3.43
CA GLY A 29 11.85 15.40 2.48
C GLY A 29 12.08 14.98 1.02
N LEU A 30 13.33 14.68 0.63
CA LEU A 30 13.65 14.16 -0.70
C LEU A 30 13.12 12.73 -0.91
N ALA A 31 13.20 11.86 0.11
CA ALA A 31 12.64 10.53 0.08
C ALA A 31 11.11 10.57 -0.16
N ALA A 32 10.42 11.43 0.57
CA ALA A 32 8.98 11.64 0.42
C ALA A 32 8.64 12.26 -0.95
N LEU A 33 9.43 13.21 -1.45
CA LEU A 33 9.24 13.80 -2.78
C LEU A 33 9.41 12.74 -3.88
N ALA A 34 10.43 11.89 -3.79
CA ALA A 34 10.63 10.80 -4.76
C ALA A 34 9.43 9.83 -4.78
N ALA A 35 8.91 9.47 -3.60
CA ALA A 35 7.71 8.63 -3.49
C ALA A 35 6.45 9.34 -4.02
N CYS A 36 6.30 10.64 -3.77
CA CYS A 36 5.22 11.46 -4.32
C CYS A 36 5.26 11.48 -5.84
N LEU A 37 6.42 11.73 -6.43
CA LEU A 37 6.60 11.72 -7.89
C LEU A 37 6.33 10.34 -8.48
N GLY A 38 6.78 9.27 -7.83
CA GLY A 38 6.45 7.89 -8.22
C GLY A 38 4.94 7.63 -8.22
N SER A 39 4.24 8.05 -7.16
CA SER A 39 2.77 7.96 -7.06
C SER A 39 2.08 8.81 -8.15
N LEU A 40 2.60 9.99 -8.43
CA LEU A 40 2.07 10.88 -9.49
C LEU A 40 2.20 10.24 -10.87
N VAL A 41 3.34 9.64 -11.18
CA VAL A 41 3.56 8.91 -12.44
C VAL A 41 2.56 7.76 -12.58
N LEU A 42 2.32 6.98 -11.51
CA LEU A 42 1.33 5.90 -11.51
C LEU A 42 -0.09 6.45 -11.67
N THR A 43 -0.42 7.55 -11.01
CA THR A 43 -1.72 8.24 -11.14
C THR A 43 -1.97 8.68 -12.58
N VAL A 44 -1.01 9.38 -13.20
CA VAL A 44 -1.11 9.84 -14.60
C VAL A 44 -1.26 8.66 -15.55
N ARG A 45 -0.41 7.62 -15.41
CA ARG A 45 -0.53 6.39 -16.21
C ARG A 45 -1.87 5.71 -16.01
N GLY A 46 -2.36 5.64 -14.77
CA GLY A 46 -3.66 5.07 -14.44
C GLY A 46 -4.79 5.80 -15.15
N THR A 47 -4.82 7.14 -15.09
CA THR A 47 -5.86 7.95 -15.74
C THR A 47 -5.86 7.80 -17.25
N LEU A 48 -4.70 7.67 -17.88
CA LEU A 48 -4.59 7.50 -19.34
C LEU A 48 -5.03 6.10 -19.82
N HIS A 49 -4.93 5.04 -18.99
CA HIS A 49 -5.09 3.66 -19.44
C HIS A 49 -6.19 2.86 -18.71
N GLY A 50 -6.91 3.43 -17.77
CA GLY A 50 -7.90 2.65 -17.03
C GLY A 50 -8.61 3.35 -15.88
N GLY A 51 -8.32 4.62 -15.68
CA GLY A 51 -8.92 5.44 -14.63
C GLY A 51 -8.03 5.60 -13.39
N LEU A 52 -8.38 6.61 -12.60
CA LEU A 52 -7.70 6.93 -11.33
C LEU A 52 -7.78 5.76 -10.36
N LYS A 53 -6.64 5.37 -9.79
CA LYS A 53 -6.57 4.35 -8.75
C LYS A 53 -6.40 5.01 -7.38
N LEU A 54 -7.21 4.55 -6.44
CA LEU A 54 -7.28 5.13 -5.10
C LEU A 54 -5.93 5.10 -4.36
N ILE A 55 -5.18 3.98 -4.49
CA ILE A 55 -3.87 3.82 -3.84
C ILE A 55 -2.86 4.83 -4.38
N ASP A 56 -2.85 5.03 -5.70
CA ASP A 56 -1.90 5.94 -6.35
C ASP A 56 -2.20 7.40 -5.93
N ALA A 57 -3.48 7.80 -5.92
CA ALA A 57 -3.91 9.12 -5.45
C ALA A 57 -3.61 9.34 -3.95
N ALA A 58 -3.86 8.33 -3.12
CA ALA A 58 -3.51 8.36 -1.69
C ALA A 58 -2.00 8.54 -1.50
N GLY A 59 -1.18 7.89 -2.33
CA GLY A 59 0.27 8.05 -2.33
C GLY A 59 0.71 9.48 -2.64
N VAL A 60 0.13 10.12 -3.66
CA VAL A 60 0.44 11.52 -4.00
C VAL A 60 0.15 12.43 -2.81
N LEU A 61 -1.03 12.30 -2.19
CA LEU A 61 -1.41 13.15 -1.05
C LEU A 61 -0.55 12.88 0.18
N THR A 62 -0.34 11.61 0.53
CA THR A 62 0.44 11.23 1.71
C THR A 62 1.90 11.66 1.59
N PHE A 63 2.55 11.30 0.49
CA PHE A 63 3.96 11.63 0.31
C PHE A 63 4.18 13.09 -0.05
N GLY A 64 3.21 13.76 -0.69
CA GLY A 64 3.23 15.21 -0.88
C GLY A 64 3.21 15.95 0.47
N ALA A 65 2.33 15.55 1.39
CA ALA A 65 2.28 16.10 2.73
C ALA A 65 3.58 15.83 3.53
N LEU A 66 4.09 14.59 3.49
CA LEU A 66 5.36 14.23 4.14
C LEU A 66 6.55 15.01 3.56
N ALA A 67 6.59 15.25 2.25
CA ALA A 67 7.62 16.05 1.62
C ALA A 67 7.55 17.52 2.09
N ALA A 68 6.35 18.11 2.07
CA ALA A 68 6.14 19.48 2.55
C ALA A 68 6.59 19.64 4.00
N VAL A 69 6.20 18.71 4.88
CA VAL A 69 6.64 18.73 6.29
C VAL A 69 8.16 18.51 6.38
N GLY A 70 8.71 17.55 5.64
CA GLY A 70 10.14 17.24 5.66
C GLY A 70 11.02 18.40 5.20
N PHE A 71 10.57 19.22 4.25
CA PHE A 71 11.31 20.43 3.83
C PHE A 71 11.10 21.62 4.75
N ALA A 72 9.88 21.83 5.26
CA ALA A 72 9.53 22.99 6.07
C ALA A 72 9.99 22.88 7.53
N SER A 73 10.26 21.66 8.04
CA SER A 73 10.49 21.43 9.46
C SER A 73 11.98 21.42 9.84
N GLY A 74 12.24 21.67 11.13
CA GLY A 74 13.56 21.54 11.74
C GLY A 74 13.97 20.08 11.96
N HIS A 75 15.21 19.90 12.43
CA HIS A 75 15.85 18.59 12.58
C HIS A 75 15.02 17.60 13.44
N GLN A 76 14.44 18.05 14.54
CA GLN A 76 13.66 17.20 15.44
C GLN A 76 12.45 16.54 14.74
N VAL A 77 11.68 17.32 13.97
CA VAL A 77 10.53 16.77 13.22
C VAL A 77 10.99 15.85 12.10
N ARG A 78 12.10 16.16 11.43
CA ARG A 78 12.69 15.27 10.41
C ARG A 78 13.12 13.93 10.98
N THR A 79 13.69 13.91 12.19
CA THR A 79 14.01 12.65 12.89
C THR A 79 12.73 11.84 13.17
N LEU A 80 11.66 12.46 13.66
CA LEU A 80 10.38 11.80 13.85
C LEU A 80 9.80 11.24 12.52
N LEU A 81 10.01 11.94 11.41
CA LEU A 81 9.60 11.44 10.09
C LEU A 81 10.43 10.23 9.63
N VAL A 82 11.71 10.15 9.97
CA VAL A 82 12.53 8.95 9.70
C VAL A 82 12.03 7.77 10.52
N ASP A 83 11.83 7.97 11.83
CA ASP A 83 11.45 6.90 12.74
C ASP A 83 10.03 6.40 12.50
N TYR A 84 9.08 7.29 12.26
CA TYR A 84 7.65 6.98 12.22
C TYR A 84 6.97 7.19 10.86
N GLY A 85 7.63 7.83 9.89
CA GLY A 85 7.01 8.18 8.60
C GLY A 85 6.58 6.95 7.79
N ARG A 86 7.34 5.85 7.85
CA ARG A 86 6.98 4.56 7.25
C ARG A 86 5.69 4.01 7.84
N GLY A 87 5.63 3.92 9.17
CA GLY A 87 4.45 3.42 9.88
C GLY A 87 3.24 4.34 9.72
N GLY A 88 3.44 5.66 9.83
CA GLY A 88 2.39 6.66 9.65
C GLY A 88 1.80 6.63 8.24
N SER A 89 2.64 6.59 7.21
CA SER A 89 2.16 6.49 5.82
C SER A 89 1.40 5.19 5.58
N ALA A 90 1.89 4.05 6.09
CA ALA A 90 1.20 2.76 5.98
C ALA A 90 -0.14 2.76 6.74
N LEU A 91 -0.23 3.46 7.88
CA LEU A 91 -1.49 3.62 8.61
C LEU A 91 -2.52 4.42 7.81
N VAL A 92 -2.10 5.51 7.17
CA VAL A 92 -2.96 6.28 6.26
C VAL A 92 -3.45 5.39 5.11
N LEU A 93 -2.56 4.62 4.50
CA LEU A 93 -2.92 3.68 3.43
C LEU A 93 -3.94 2.63 3.91
N ALA A 94 -3.72 2.03 5.09
CA ALA A 94 -4.66 1.07 5.69
C ALA A 94 -6.03 1.68 5.91
N ALA A 95 -6.10 2.92 6.41
CA ALA A 95 -7.35 3.65 6.62
C ALA A 95 -8.07 3.93 5.29
N VAL A 96 -7.37 4.39 4.26
CA VAL A 96 -7.92 4.63 2.92
C VAL A 96 -8.47 3.33 2.32
N MET A 97 -7.71 2.22 2.41
CA MET A 97 -8.15 0.92 1.94
C MET A 97 -9.38 0.42 2.70
N LEU A 98 -9.40 0.59 4.03
CA LEU A 98 -10.52 0.18 4.88
C LEU A 98 -11.80 0.95 4.54
N VAL A 99 -11.72 2.27 4.45
CA VAL A 99 -12.87 3.12 4.07
C VAL A 99 -13.37 2.73 2.68
N SER A 100 -12.47 2.48 1.73
CA SER A 100 -12.84 2.05 0.37
C SER A 100 -13.62 0.74 0.35
N ALA A 101 -13.33 -0.19 1.26
CA ALA A 101 -14.02 -1.48 1.33
C ALA A 101 -15.53 -1.33 1.62
N PHE A 102 -15.94 -0.23 2.24
CA PHE A 102 -17.35 0.06 2.54
C PHE A 102 -18.03 0.98 1.52
N THR A 103 -17.27 1.59 0.62
CA THR A 103 -17.77 2.45 -0.47
C THR A 103 -17.57 1.75 -1.82
N VAL A 104 -16.47 2.03 -2.50
CA VAL A 104 -16.03 1.32 -3.71
C VAL A 104 -14.73 0.59 -3.38
N PRO A 105 -14.75 -0.74 -3.22
CA PRO A 105 -13.57 -1.51 -2.85
C PRO A 105 -12.40 -1.22 -3.79
N PHE A 106 -11.24 -0.83 -3.25
CA PHE A 106 -10.11 -0.43 -4.08
C PHE A 106 -9.65 -1.56 -5.02
N THR A 107 -9.80 -2.83 -4.61
CA THR A 107 -9.47 -3.99 -5.44
C THR A 107 -10.36 -4.12 -6.67
N GLU A 108 -11.58 -3.57 -6.63
CA GLU A 108 -12.48 -3.52 -7.78
C GLU A 108 -11.88 -2.74 -8.94
N GLN A 109 -11.13 -1.66 -8.67
CA GLN A 109 -10.47 -0.84 -9.69
C GLN A 109 -9.43 -1.65 -10.50
N TYR A 110 -8.79 -2.63 -9.85
CA TYR A 110 -7.84 -3.53 -10.51
C TYR A 110 -8.51 -4.73 -11.15
N ALA A 111 -9.60 -5.22 -10.55
CA ALA A 111 -10.35 -6.37 -11.06
C ALA A 111 -11.10 -6.05 -12.36
N ARG A 112 -11.58 -4.83 -12.53
CA ARG A 112 -12.29 -4.36 -13.74
C ARG A 112 -11.48 -4.52 -15.02
N ALA A 113 -10.15 -4.45 -14.96
CA ALA A 113 -9.28 -4.64 -16.11
C ALA A 113 -9.30 -6.07 -16.69
N GLY A 114 -9.77 -7.07 -15.93
CA GLY A 114 -9.82 -8.47 -16.35
C GLY A 114 -11.22 -9.11 -16.34
N VAL A 115 -12.27 -8.31 -16.10
CA VAL A 115 -13.66 -8.78 -15.99
C VAL A 115 -14.56 -7.97 -16.91
N ASP A 116 -15.41 -8.66 -17.67
CA ASP A 116 -16.40 -8.03 -18.57
C ASP A 116 -17.28 -7.03 -17.78
N ARG A 117 -17.55 -5.87 -18.38
CA ARG A 117 -18.29 -4.75 -17.80
C ARG A 117 -19.68 -5.14 -17.26
N ARG A 118 -20.33 -6.14 -17.91
CA ARG A 118 -21.65 -6.65 -17.49
C ARG A 118 -21.65 -7.24 -16.06
N TYR A 119 -20.50 -7.71 -15.56
CA TYR A 119 -20.36 -8.30 -14.21
C TYR A 119 -20.01 -7.28 -13.12
N TRP A 120 -19.63 -6.05 -13.46
CA TRP A 120 -19.16 -5.04 -12.47
C TRP A 120 -20.22 -4.67 -11.43
N ALA A 121 -21.49 -4.71 -11.83
CA ALA A 121 -22.61 -4.43 -10.94
C ALA A 121 -23.09 -5.66 -10.15
N SER A 122 -22.54 -6.86 -10.42
CA SER A 122 -23.03 -8.08 -9.77
C SER A 122 -22.73 -8.08 -8.27
N PRO A 123 -23.66 -8.56 -7.43
CA PRO A 123 -23.45 -8.67 -5.98
C PRO A 123 -22.22 -9.54 -5.64
N VAL A 124 -21.99 -10.60 -6.39
CA VAL A 124 -20.85 -11.51 -6.22
C VAL A 124 -19.52 -10.79 -6.44
N PHE A 125 -19.41 -10.03 -7.53
CA PHE A 125 -18.21 -9.27 -7.85
C PHE A 125 -17.89 -8.24 -6.75
N ARG A 126 -18.89 -7.49 -6.29
CA ARG A 126 -18.73 -6.50 -5.22
C ARG A 126 -18.39 -7.16 -3.89
N ALA A 127 -19.07 -8.24 -3.50
CA ALA A 127 -18.79 -8.96 -2.25
C ALA A 127 -17.38 -9.54 -2.24
N LEU A 128 -16.93 -10.11 -3.35
CA LEU A 128 -15.57 -10.64 -3.51
C LEU A 128 -14.51 -9.54 -3.33
N ASN A 129 -14.66 -8.43 -4.06
CA ASN A 129 -13.72 -7.31 -3.98
C ASN A 129 -13.73 -6.68 -2.58
N ARG A 130 -14.87 -6.58 -1.92
CA ARG A 130 -14.95 -6.12 -0.53
C ARG A 130 -14.16 -7.02 0.43
N ARG A 131 -14.32 -8.34 0.33
CA ARG A 131 -13.58 -9.31 1.17
C ARG A 131 -12.07 -9.19 0.96
N ILE A 132 -11.61 -9.08 -0.29
CA ILE A 132 -10.19 -8.92 -0.61
C ILE A 132 -9.69 -7.55 -0.14
N SER A 133 -10.47 -6.47 -0.28
CA SER A 133 -10.11 -5.14 0.21
C SER A 133 -9.97 -5.12 1.74
N LEU A 134 -10.87 -5.75 2.49
CA LEU A 134 -10.78 -5.88 3.94
C LEU A 134 -9.55 -6.68 4.37
N LEU A 135 -9.25 -7.79 3.67
CA LEU A 135 -8.03 -8.57 3.92
C LEU A 135 -6.77 -7.69 3.75
N TRP A 136 -6.66 -6.96 2.65
CA TRP A 136 -5.50 -6.10 2.41
C TRP A 136 -5.43 -4.91 3.38
N SER A 137 -6.58 -4.33 3.76
CA SER A 137 -6.61 -3.30 4.81
C SER A 137 -6.05 -3.82 6.13
N ALA A 138 -6.41 -5.04 6.52
CA ALA A 138 -5.89 -5.68 7.73
C ALA A 138 -4.38 -5.99 7.60
N VAL A 139 -3.92 -6.50 6.46
CA VAL A 139 -2.50 -6.77 6.19
C VAL A 139 -1.69 -5.48 6.33
N ILE A 140 -2.10 -4.40 5.65
CA ILE A 140 -1.38 -3.11 5.71
C ILE A 140 -1.47 -2.49 7.10
N LEU A 141 -2.57 -2.66 7.83
CA LEU A 141 -2.69 -2.18 9.22
C LEU A 141 -1.68 -2.89 10.13
N VAL A 142 -1.57 -4.21 10.06
CA VAL A 142 -0.58 -4.96 10.84
C VAL A 142 0.84 -4.55 10.46
N MET A 143 1.13 -4.35 9.17
CA MET A 143 2.42 -3.82 8.72
C MET A 143 2.69 -2.42 9.30
N ALA A 144 1.69 -1.53 9.30
CA ALA A 144 1.81 -0.20 9.90
C ALA A 144 2.19 -0.27 11.38
N LEU A 145 1.53 -1.16 12.14
CA LEU A 145 1.85 -1.38 13.56
C LEU A 145 3.26 -1.92 13.74
N CYS A 146 3.71 -2.86 12.91
CA CYS A 146 5.09 -3.33 12.92
C CYS A 146 6.08 -2.19 12.68
N HIS A 147 5.84 -1.35 11.67
CA HIS A 147 6.70 -0.21 11.35
C HIS A 147 6.71 0.86 12.47
N LEU A 148 5.57 1.14 13.10
CA LEU A 148 5.51 2.05 14.24
C LEU A 148 6.27 1.50 15.44
N SER A 149 6.16 0.19 15.70
CA SER A 149 6.92 -0.48 16.77
C SER A 149 8.42 -0.44 16.49
N ALA A 150 8.84 -0.66 15.23
CA ALA A 150 10.24 -0.52 14.84
C ALA A 150 10.76 0.90 15.08
N GLY A 151 9.97 1.93 14.71
CA GLY A 151 10.30 3.33 14.97
C GLY A 151 10.46 3.63 16.47
N ALA A 152 9.58 3.09 17.31
CA ALA A 152 9.69 3.25 18.76
C ALA A 152 10.94 2.58 19.34
N LEU A 153 11.31 1.40 18.84
CA LEU A 153 12.55 0.72 19.23
C LEU A 153 13.78 1.52 18.78
N GLN A 154 13.76 2.04 17.56
CA GLN A 154 14.84 2.89 17.04
C GLN A 154 15.02 4.15 17.90
N ALA A 155 13.94 4.85 18.23
CA ALA A 155 13.94 6.02 19.07
C ALA A 155 14.45 5.75 20.50
N SER A 156 14.30 4.52 21.00
CA SER A 156 14.79 4.08 22.32
C SER A 156 16.22 3.52 22.31
N GLY A 157 16.90 3.50 21.17
CA GLY A 157 18.28 2.98 21.03
C GLY A 157 18.39 1.46 20.94
N HIS A 158 17.28 0.75 20.73
CA HIS A 158 17.23 -0.73 20.63
C HIS A 158 16.89 -1.22 19.21
N GLY A 159 17.31 -0.47 18.16
CA GLY A 159 16.79 -0.60 16.82
C GLY A 159 17.25 -1.80 15.98
N ASP A 160 18.46 -2.33 16.16
CA ASP A 160 19.11 -3.16 15.13
C ASP A 160 18.36 -4.45 14.77
N THR A 161 18.09 -5.32 15.74
CA THR A 161 17.41 -6.61 15.46
C THR A 161 15.91 -6.41 15.19
N GLY A 162 15.28 -5.48 15.92
CA GLY A 162 13.87 -5.16 15.74
C GLY A 162 13.58 -4.56 14.36
N ASN A 163 14.49 -3.76 13.83
CA ASN A 163 14.35 -3.12 12.53
C ASN A 163 14.21 -4.14 11.39
N LEU A 164 15.11 -5.14 11.30
CA LEU A 164 15.05 -6.16 10.26
C LEU A 164 13.73 -6.97 10.32
N LEU A 165 13.33 -7.40 11.50
CA LEU A 165 12.15 -8.23 11.66
C LEU A 165 10.86 -7.44 11.38
N LEU A 166 10.70 -6.27 11.99
CA LEU A 166 9.45 -5.49 11.95
C LEU A 166 9.30 -4.69 10.66
N ASN A 167 10.39 -4.27 10.05
CA ASN A 167 10.35 -3.48 8.82
C ASN A 167 10.45 -4.31 7.53
N TRP A 168 10.95 -5.56 7.60
CA TRP A 168 11.20 -6.35 6.39
C TRP A 168 10.64 -7.76 6.47
N VAL A 169 11.04 -8.58 7.43
CA VAL A 169 10.68 -10.01 7.45
C VAL A 169 9.17 -10.19 7.63
N ILE A 170 8.60 -9.61 8.69
CA ILE A 170 7.15 -9.74 8.96
C ILE A 170 6.32 -9.13 7.84
N PRO A 171 6.58 -7.90 7.34
CA PRO A 171 5.88 -7.34 6.19
C PRO A 171 5.90 -8.22 4.94
N VAL A 172 7.04 -8.79 4.59
CA VAL A 172 7.13 -9.70 3.43
C VAL A 172 6.26 -10.94 3.63
N LEU A 173 6.31 -11.57 4.80
CA LEU A 173 5.47 -12.73 5.12
C LEU A 173 3.97 -12.37 5.10
N LEU A 174 3.59 -11.19 5.58
CA LEU A 174 2.21 -10.70 5.54
C LEU A 174 1.74 -10.49 4.09
N ILE A 175 2.57 -9.93 3.22
CA ILE A 175 2.25 -9.76 1.80
C ILE A 175 2.06 -11.13 1.14
N LEU A 176 2.98 -12.08 1.35
CA LEU A 176 2.88 -13.44 0.78
C LEU A 176 1.63 -14.16 1.27
N GLY A 177 1.33 -14.09 2.58
CA GLY A 177 0.11 -14.62 3.17
C GLY A 177 -1.16 -13.96 2.59
N GLY A 178 -1.15 -12.64 2.45
CA GLY A 178 -2.23 -11.87 1.84
C GLY A 178 -2.50 -12.26 0.38
N LEU A 179 -1.43 -12.45 -0.41
CA LEU A 179 -1.53 -12.91 -1.81
C LEU A 179 -2.16 -14.32 -1.87
N LYS A 180 -1.63 -15.27 -1.09
CA LYS A 180 -2.16 -16.63 -1.01
C LYS A 180 -3.63 -16.63 -0.61
N ARG A 181 -3.99 -15.89 0.43
CA ARG A 181 -5.37 -15.80 0.91
C ARG A 181 -6.31 -15.14 -0.11
N SER A 182 -5.85 -14.09 -0.80
CA SER A 182 -6.62 -13.47 -1.89
C SER A 182 -6.93 -14.43 -3.02
N GLN A 183 -5.97 -15.28 -3.40
CA GLN A 183 -6.17 -16.32 -4.41
C GLN A 183 -7.19 -17.36 -3.94
N GLN A 184 -7.11 -17.83 -2.69
CA GLN A 184 -8.09 -18.76 -2.12
C GLN A 184 -9.52 -18.17 -2.15
N ILE A 185 -9.69 -16.92 -1.67
CA ILE A 185 -10.99 -16.23 -1.69
C ILE A 185 -11.55 -16.13 -3.12
N ALA A 186 -10.70 -15.88 -4.12
CA ALA A 186 -11.11 -15.83 -5.52
C ALA A 186 -11.50 -17.21 -6.08
N THR A 187 -10.77 -18.26 -5.71
CA THR A 187 -11.06 -19.64 -6.11
C THR A 187 -12.36 -20.14 -5.48
N ASP A 188 -12.54 -19.92 -4.18
CA ASP A 188 -13.75 -20.32 -3.43
C ASP A 188 -15.02 -19.64 -3.98
N ALA A 189 -14.87 -18.44 -4.54
CA ALA A 189 -15.96 -17.72 -5.21
C ALA A 189 -16.26 -18.22 -6.64
N GLY A 190 -15.62 -19.29 -7.13
CA GLY A 190 -15.82 -19.85 -8.47
C GLY A 190 -15.24 -19.01 -9.62
N VAL A 191 -14.52 -17.94 -9.33
CA VAL A 191 -13.95 -17.04 -10.35
C VAL A 191 -12.72 -17.67 -11.04
N GLY A 192 -12.12 -18.68 -10.44
CA GLY A 192 -10.95 -19.39 -11.00
C GLY A 192 -11.30 -20.45 -12.06
N ALA A 193 -12.53 -20.96 -12.08
CA ALA A 193 -12.90 -22.09 -12.93
C ALA A 193 -13.20 -21.73 -14.39
N THR A 194 -13.44 -20.46 -14.71
CA THR A 194 -13.81 -20.02 -16.08
C THR A 194 -12.64 -19.56 -16.93
N ALA A 195 -11.46 -19.39 -16.38
CA ALA A 195 -10.27 -18.99 -17.14
C ALA A 195 -9.50 -20.17 -17.79
N GLY A 196 -9.78 -21.41 -17.39
CA GLY A 196 -9.11 -22.63 -17.88
C GLY A 196 -9.89 -23.48 -18.86
N GLY A 197 -11.10 -23.10 -19.23
CA GLY A 197 -12.01 -23.94 -20.00
C GLY A 197 -12.29 -23.49 -21.43
N ARG A 198 -11.33 -22.87 -22.13
CA ARG A 198 -11.35 -22.69 -23.59
C ARG A 198 -9.94 -22.84 -24.12
N ALA A 199 -9.52 -24.06 -24.32
CA ALA A 199 -8.49 -24.44 -25.28
C ALA A 199 -9.17 -25.15 -26.43
#